data_dd05a7ad03ceb1c5ff9c4292b8ba4efe
#
_entry.id   dd05a7ad03ceb1c5ff9c4292b8ba4efe
#
_cell.length_a   1.000
_cell.length_b   1.000
_cell.length_c   1.000
_cell.angle_alpha   90.00
_cell.angle_beta   90.00
_cell.angle_gamma   90.00
#
_symmetry.space_group_name_H-M   'P 1'
#
loop_
_entity.id
_entity.type
_entity.pdbx_description
1 polymer ?
#
loop_
_entity_poly.entity_id
_entity_poly.type
_entity_poly.pdbx_seq_one_letter_code
_entity_poly.pdbx_strand_id
1 'polypeptide(L)' 'MNNHYTAIIKQEDKWWIGWIEEIPGVNCQEATRSELIDTLQITLREALEINKQYAISVAGNNFEETFVTA' A
#
# COMPACT_ATOMS: atom_id res chain seq x y z
N MET A 1 14.09 6.46 -8.36
CA MET A 1 13.26 5.87 -7.31
C MET A 1 12.06 5.15 -7.91
N ASN A 2 11.75 3.98 -7.43
CA ASN A 2 10.61 3.22 -7.93
C ASN A 2 9.37 3.55 -7.13
N ASN A 3 8.35 4.09 -7.81
CA ASN A 3 7.06 4.40 -7.21
C ASN A 3 6.01 3.34 -7.51
N HIS A 4 6.44 2.20 -8.03
CA HIS A 4 5.54 1.13 -8.40
C HIS A 4 5.48 0.06 -7.33
N TYR A 5 4.29 -0.42 -7.10
CA TYR A 5 4.03 -1.51 -6.17
C TYR A 5 3.26 -2.59 -6.90
N THR A 6 3.36 -3.80 -6.41
CA THR A 6 2.77 -4.96 -7.07
C THR A 6 1.49 -5.38 -6.35
N ALA A 7 0.41 -5.39 -7.08
CA ALA A 7 -0.87 -5.88 -6.57
C ALA A 7 -1.05 -7.34 -6.99
N ILE A 8 -1.43 -8.17 -6.05
CA ILE A 8 -1.93 -9.50 -6.33
C ILE A 8 -3.45 -9.39 -6.30
N ILE A 9 -4.10 -9.74 -7.39
CA ILE A 9 -5.56 -9.69 -7.46
C ILE A 9 -6.09 -11.04 -7.92
N LYS A 10 -7.23 -11.41 -7.39
CA LYS A 10 -7.87 -12.66 -7.78
C LYS A 10 -9.38 -12.54 -7.58
N GLN A 11 -10.10 -13.40 -8.29
CA GLN A 11 -11.55 -13.47 -8.15
C GLN A 11 -11.91 -14.70 -7.34
N GLU A 12 -12.74 -14.49 -6.32
CA GLU A 12 -13.30 -15.58 -5.52
C GLU A 12 -14.81 -15.43 -5.51
N ASP A 13 -15.50 -16.40 -6.07
CA ASP A 13 -16.93 -16.33 -6.28
C ASP A 13 -17.27 -15.07 -7.07
N LYS A 14 -18.08 -14.19 -6.52
CA LYS A 14 -18.48 -12.94 -7.17
C LYS A 14 -17.66 -11.75 -6.70
N TRP A 15 -16.63 -11.96 -5.89
CA TRP A 15 -15.81 -10.87 -5.34
C TRP A 15 -14.44 -10.85 -5.98
N TRP A 16 -13.92 -9.64 -6.14
CA TRP A 16 -12.53 -9.43 -6.51
C TRP A 16 -11.78 -9.02 -5.25
N ILE A 17 -10.73 -9.74 -4.93
CA ILE A 17 -9.91 -9.46 -3.75
C ILE A 17 -8.49 -9.20 -4.16
N GLY A 18 -7.78 -8.39 -3.38
CA GLY A 18 -6.41 -8.07 -3.71
C GLY A 18 -5.64 -7.52 -2.55
N TRP A 19 -4.32 -7.54 -2.70
CA TRP A 19 -3.40 -7.00 -1.71
C TRP A 19 -2.13 -6.53 -2.40
N ILE A 20 -1.30 -5.81 -1.65
CA ILE A 20 -0.04 -5.28 -2.17
C ILE A 20 1.09 -6.12 -1.60
N GLU A 21 1.94 -6.68 -2.49
CA GLU A 21 3.04 -7.57 -2.07
C GLU A 21 3.99 -6.89 -1.08
N GLU A 22 4.35 -5.66 -1.38
CA GLU A 22 5.41 -4.96 -0.65
C GLU A 22 4.94 -4.35 0.67
N ILE A 23 3.62 -4.19 0.85
CA ILE A 23 3.06 -3.48 2.01
C ILE A 23 2.06 -4.38 2.72
N PRO A 24 2.46 -5.05 3.78
CA PRO A 24 1.52 -5.89 4.54
C PRO A 24 0.35 -5.07 5.08
N GLY A 25 -0.81 -5.68 5.12
CA GLY A 25 -1.98 -5.05 5.69
C GLY A 25 -2.86 -4.30 4.69
N VAL A 26 -2.42 -4.13 3.45
CA VAL A 26 -3.26 -3.52 2.41
C VAL A 26 -4.04 -4.63 1.73
N ASN A 27 -5.29 -4.82 2.13
CA ASN A 27 -6.18 -5.85 1.61
C ASN A 27 -7.51 -5.21 1.25
N CYS A 28 -8.02 -5.48 0.05
CA CYS A 28 -9.25 -4.89 -0.43
C CYS A 28 -10.14 -5.93 -1.08
N GLN A 29 -11.44 -5.65 -1.10
CA GLN A 29 -12.44 -6.49 -1.72
C GLN A 29 -13.47 -5.60 -2.39
N GLU A 30 -13.77 -5.87 -3.66
CA GLU A 30 -14.74 -5.10 -4.42
C GLU A 30 -15.52 -6.02 -5.35
N ALA A 31 -16.61 -5.49 -5.90
CA ALA A 31 -17.46 -6.27 -6.79
C ALA A 31 -16.87 -6.41 -8.18
N THR A 32 -16.02 -5.50 -8.61
CA THR A 32 -15.40 -5.54 -9.94
C THR A 32 -13.90 -5.34 -9.85
N ARG A 33 -13.19 -5.79 -10.88
CA ARG A 33 -11.74 -5.63 -10.96
C ARG A 33 -11.34 -4.16 -10.98
N SER A 34 -12.06 -3.36 -11.74
CA SER A 34 -11.77 -1.93 -11.87
C SER A 34 -11.89 -1.22 -10.53
N GLU A 35 -12.97 -1.50 -9.80
CA GLU A 35 -13.16 -0.94 -8.48
C GLU A 35 -12.05 -1.37 -7.51
N LEU A 36 -11.64 -2.64 -7.61
CA LEU A 36 -10.57 -3.15 -6.75
C LEU A 36 -9.26 -2.39 -6.98
N ILE A 37 -8.89 -2.16 -8.25
CA ILE A 37 -7.66 -1.43 -8.57
C ILE A 37 -7.73 -0.02 -7.98
N ASP A 38 -8.85 0.66 -8.14
CA ASP A 38 -9.02 2.01 -7.59
C ASP A 38 -8.89 2.01 -6.08
N THR A 39 -9.55 1.07 -5.41
CA THR A 39 -9.51 0.97 -3.95
C THR A 39 -8.11 0.64 -3.47
N LEU A 40 -7.40 -0.26 -4.16
CA LEU A 40 -6.02 -0.60 -3.81
C LEU A 40 -5.10 0.60 -3.91
N GLN A 41 -5.27 1.45 -4.93
CA GLN A 41 -4.46 2.66 -5.08
C GLN A 41 -4.68 3.62 -3.91
N ILE A 42 -5.93 3.83 -3.54
CA ILE A 42 -6.27 4.74 -2.44
C ILE A 42 -5.73 4.19 -1.12
N THR A 43 -5.98 2.92 -0.85
CA THR A 43 -5.55 2.28 0.40
C THR A 43 -4.03 2.24 0.52
N LEU A 44 -3.34 2.01 -0.60
CA LEU A 44 -1.88 2.02 -0.63
C LEU A 44 -1.34 3.39 -0.25
N ARG A 45 -1.88 4.46 -0.85
CA ARG A 45 -1.43 5.81 -0.51
C ARG A 45 -1.62 6.11 0.97
N GLU A 46 -2.77 5.73 1.51
CA GLU A 46 -3.06 5.93 2.94
C GLU A 46 -2.08 5.16 3.81
N ALA A 47 -1.80 3.90 3.45
CA ALA A 47 -0.87 3.06 4.20
C ALA A 47 0.54 3.64 4.18
N LEU A 48 0.99 4.11 3.02
CA LEU A 48 2.32 4.71 2.89
C LEU A 48 2.44 5.97 3.74
N GLU A 49 1.39 6.80 3.76
CA GLU A 49 1.41 8.01 4.57
C GLU A 49 1.42 7.68 6.05
N ILE A 50 0.63 6.71 6.48
CA ILE A 50 0.60 6.26 7.87
C ILE A 50 1.96 5.71 8.27
N ASN A 51 2.58 4.89 7.43
CA ASN A 51 3.89 4.31 7.70
C ASN A 51 4.95 5.40 7.83
N LYS A 52 4.88 6.42 6.96
CA LYS A 52 5.81 7.55 7.02
C LYS A 52 5.65 8.32 8.33
N GLN A 53 4.43 8.63 8.71
CA GLN A 53 4.16 9.36 9.94
C GLN A 53 4.64 8.58 11.15
N TYR A 54 4.42 7.27 11.14
CA TYR A 54 4.88 6.41 12.23
C TYR A 54 6.41 6.43 12.33
N ALA A 55 7.09 6.28 11.21
CA ALA A 55 8.55 6.27 11.18
C ALA A 55 9.13 7.59 11.72
N ILE A 56 8.54 8.71 11.31
CA ILE A 56 8.97 10.02 11.77
C ILE A 56 8.73 10.16 13.27
N SER A 57 7.57 9.72 13.76
CA SER A 57 7.25 9.83 15.18
C SER A 57 8.21 9.00 16.04
N VAL A 58 8.60 7.83 15.57
CA VAL A 58 9.56 6.97 16.29
C VAL A 58 10.94 7.61 16.30
N ALA A 59 11.33 8.28 15.21
CA ALA A 59 12.64 8.93 15.12
C ALA A 59 12.76 10.09 16.10
N GLY A 60 11.66 10.79 16.37
CA GLY A 60 11.68 11.94 17.27
C GLY A 60 12.34 13.15 16.63
N ASN A 61 13.30 13.75 17.36
CA ASN A 61 14.03 14.91 16.88
C ASN A 61 15.40 14.49 16.35
N ASN A 62 16.03 15.38 15.59
CA ASN A 62 17.41 15.23 15.15
C ASN A 62 17.62 14.00 14.30
N PHE A 63 16.77 13.83 13.30
CA PHE A 63 16.91 12.72 12.34
C PHE A 63 17.18 13.25 10.95
N GLU A 64 17.63 12.37 10.10
CA GLU A 64 17.87 12.64 8.71
C GLU A 64 17.08 11.64 7.86
N GLU A 65 16.47 12.13 6.78
CA GLU A 65 15.84 11.24 5.81
C GLU A 65 16.76 11.09 4.60
N THR A 66 16.97 9.86 4.16
CA THR A 66 17.76 9.61 2.98
C THR A 66 17.17 8.43 2.22
N PHE A 67 17.48 8.34 0.96
CA PHE A 67 16.99 7.26 0.12
C PHE A 67 17.98 6.10 0.14
N VAL A 68 17.43 4.89 0.16
CA VAL A 68 18.24 3.67 0.02
C VAL A 68 17.65 2.87 -1.14
N THR A 69 18.50 2.12 -1.80
CA THR A 69 18.10 1.31 -2.95
C THR A 69 18.18 -0.16 -2.58
N ALA A 70 17.14 -0.90 -2.95
CA ALA A 70 17.13 -2.34 -2.71
C ALA A 70 17.97 -3.11 -3.72
#